data_5ce7e56718eaa9b50dfbffc5f0ebf3c2
#
_entry.id   5ce7e56718eaa9b50dfbffc5f0ebf3c2
#
_cell.length_a   1.000
_cell.length_b   1.000
_cell.length_c   1.000
_cell.angle_alpha   90.00
_cell.angle_beta   90.00
_cell.angle_gamma   90.00
#
_symmetry.space_group_name_H-M   'P 1'
#
loop_
_entity.id
_entity.type
_entity.pdbx_description
1 polymer ?
#
loop_
_entity_poly.entity_id
_entity_poly.type
_entity_poly.pdbx_seq_one_letter_code
_entity_poly.pdbx_strand_id
1 'polypeptide(L)'
;MEVPMTRCLPTLLALLLAGLALPLAAAAQDYPHADEPIGTIEDVYDGHLTPDLAVSTFRNIDRLFPTRTIAAGDTARDLPQAPVDLEATLTYQVGEATYDLYDFLSLDNVAGMIVLKDGAVVYETYQRGNTPDTRWMSMSVAKSVTSTLVGAAIRDGHIGGLDDMVTEYVPALAGSAYDGVSIHDILLMASGVAWNETYTDPTSDRRALLRAQIEQRPGAAMEVMAALPRAHEPGTHYTYSTGETQVLAEIVTGATGQPLSDYLSQKIWQPYGMEADANWWLDSPDGTEIGGSGLSATLRDYARFGQFFLEGGMIDGQPVLPEGWTETAGQPQVLTGGAQIDYGYMWWPGWTEPSIADGAYAAIGIQGQTIYINPARGVVIATHMAQPKPLGREPVDPLVVFDAISAALDGAAPKGAPD
;
A
#
# COMPACT_ATOMS: atom_id res chain seq x y z
N MET A 1 -87.56 -11.32 -46.62
CA MET A 1 -86.18 -11.11 -47.04
C MET A 1 -85.43 -10.63 -45.76
N GLU A 2 -84.87 -11.58 -45.04
CA GLU A 2 -84.27 -11.40 -43.71
C GLU A 2 -82.82 -11.03 -43.88
N VAL A 3 -82.33 -10.03 -43.15
CA VAL A 3 -80.96 -9.63 -43.06
C VAL A 3 -80.45 -10.10 -41.70
N PRO A 4 -79.37 -10.86 -41.63
CA PRO A 4 -78.87 -11.36 -40.33
C PRO A 4 -77.99 -10.31 -39.63
N MET A 5 -78.23 -10.09 -38.36
CA MET A 5 -77.44 -9.28 -37.45
C MET A 5 -76.15 -10.02 -37.05
N THR A 6 -75.00 -9.42 -37.38
CA THR A 6 -73.68 -9.84 -36.92
C THR A 6 -73.39 -9.25 -35.52
N ARG A 7 -73.18 -10.09 -34.50
CA ARG A 7 -72.75 -9.70 -33.17
C ARG A 7 -71.23 -9.41 -33.16
N CYS A 8 -70.86 -8.19 -32.82
CA CYS A 8 -69.48 -7.87 -32.46
C CYS A 8 -69.22 -8.28 -30.97
N LEU A 9 -68.23 -9.15 -30.73
CA LEU A 9 -67.61 -9.36 -29.42
C LEU A 9 -66.58 -8.23 -29.13
N PRO A 10 -66.52 -7.72 -27.91
CA PRO A 10 -65.41 -6.80 -27.53
C PRO A 10 -64.21 -7.59 -27.14
N THR A 11 -63.07 -7.34 -27.79
CA THR A 11 -61.75 -7.87 -27.46
C THR A 11 -61.23 -7.05 -26.24
N LEU A 12 -61.12 -7.74 -25.10
CA LEU A 12 -60.39 -7.18 -23.94
C LEU A 12 -58.87 -7.15 -24.22
N LEU A 13 -58.33 -5.95 -24.33
CA LEU A 13 -56.89 -5.69 -24.38
C LEU A 13 -56.37 -5.69 -22.94
N ALA A 14 -55.67 -6.74 -22.52
CA ALA A 14 -54.97 -6.80 -21.23
C ALA A 14 -53.63 -6.02 -21.39
N LEU A 15 -53.54 -4.85 -20.78
CA LEU A 15 -52.26 -4.14 -20.61
C LEU A 15 -51.45 -4.85 -19.52
N LEU A 16 -50.36 -5.54 -19.92
CA LEU A 16 -49.32 -5.97 -19.03
C LEU A 16 -48.46 -4.74 -18.68
N LEU A 17 -48.61 -4.20 -17.47
CA LEU A 17 -47.66 -3.29 -16.87
C LEU A 17 -46.43 -4.11 -16.44
N ALA A 18 -45.40 -4.13 -17.27
CA ALA A 18 -44.06 -4.55 -16.88
C ALA A 18 -43.48 -3.47 -15.96
N GLY A 19 -43.51 -3.70 -14.65
CA GLY A 19 -42.85 -2.88 -13.67
C GLY A 19 -41.32 -2.98 -13.92
N LEU A 20 -40.69 -1.95 -14.46
CA LEU A 20 -39.23 -1.75 -14.39
C LEU A 20 -38.92 -1.52 -12.89
N ALA A 21 -38.42 -2.55 -12.21
CA ALA A 21 -37.68 -2.38 -10.99
C ALA A 21 -36.34 -1.72 -11.36
N LEU A 22 -36.24 -0.41 -11.19
CA LEU A 22 -34.97 0.28 -11.16
C LEU A 22 -34.20 -0.29 -9.96
N PRO A 23 -32.94 -0.75 -10.12
CA PRO A 23 -32.12 -1.06 -8.96
C PRO A 23 -32.04 0.22 -8.12
N LEU A 24 -32.44 0.15 -6.85
CA LEU A 24 -32.04 1.15 -5.87
C LEU A 24 -30.51 1.13 -5.89
N ALA A 25 -29.91 2.20 -6.39
CA ALA A 25 -28.53 2.48 -6.10
C ALA A 25 -28.41 2.48 -4.56
N ALA A 26 -27.62 1.55 -4.01
CA ALA A 26 -27.24 1.63 -2.62
C ALA A 26 -26.66 3.02 -2.42
N ALA A 27 -27.28 3.82 -1.54
CA ALA A 27 -26.71 5.10 -1.15
C ALA A 27 -25.28 4.79 -0.66
N ALA A 28 -24.29 5.42 -1.27
CA ALA A 28 -22.92 5.34 -0.77
C ALA A 28 -23.00 5.72 0.71
N GLN A 29 -22.58 4.81 1.58
CA GLN A 29 -22.58 5.05 3.01
C GLN A 29 -21.60 6.19 3.24
N ASP A 30 -22.06 7.33 3.77
CA ASP A 30 -21.21 8.48 4.00
C ASP A 30 -20.05 8.04 4.89
N TYR A 31 -18.81 8.31 4.45
CA TYR A 31 -17.62 7.97 5.22
C TYR A 31 -17.67 8.69 6.58
N PRO A 32 -17.60 7.97 7.72
CA PRO A 32 -17.90 8.53 9.04
C PRO A 32 -17.00 9.71 9.44
N HIS A 33 -15.82 9.81 8.82
CA HIS A 33 -14.79 10.81 9.13
C HIS A 33 -14.72 11.96 8.11
N ALA A 34 -15.62 12.01 7.12
CA ALA A 34 -15.56 12.93 5.99
C ALA A 34 -15.55 14.41 6.37
N ASP A 35 -16.18 14.79 7.47
CA ASP A 35 -16.33 16.18 7.92
C ASP A 35 -15.28 16.61 8.96
N GLU A 36 -14.32 15.74 9.31
CA GLU A 36 -13.30 16.08 10.29
C GLU A 36 -12.33 17.15 9.76
N PRO A 37 -11.78 18.01 10.65
CA PRO A 37 -10.73 18.93 10.25
C PRO A 37 -9.48 18.15 9.82
N ILE A 38 -8.82 18.61 8.76
CA ILE A 38 -7.55 18.05 8.28
C ILE A 38 -6.50 19.15 8.17
N GLY A 39 -5.22 18.75 8.31
CA GLY A 39 -4.07 19.61 8.04
C GLY A 39 -3.75 19.70 6.56
N THR A 40 -2.64 20.35 6.24
CA THR A 40 -2.10 20.41 4.87
C THR A 40 -1.08 19.30 4.63
N ILE A 41 -0.80 19.03 3.37
CA ILE A 41 0.24 18.05 3.02
C ILE A 41 1.65 18.54 3.43
N GLU A 42 1.88 19.83 3.41
CA GLU A 42 3.12 20.42 3.90
C GLU A 42 3.29 20.17 5.41
N ASP A 43 2.23 20.35 6.21
CA ASP A 43 2.26 20.05 7.66
C ASP A 43 2.56 18.57 7.94
N VAL A 44 2.06 17.66 7.09
CA VAL A 44 2.37 16.22 7.17
C VAL A 44 3.87 16.00 7.01
N TYR A 45 4.49 16.54 5.94
CA TYR A 45 5.92 16.36 5.68
C TYR A 45 6.83 17.13 6.64
N ASP A 46 6.40 18.28 7.15
CA ASP A 46 7.15 19.07 8.13
C ASP A 46 6.99 18.52 9.56
N GLY A 47 6.04 17.59 9.78
CA GLY A 47 5.73 17.04 11.09
C GLY A 47 5.19 18.11 12.04
N HIS A 48 4.28 18.97 11.57
CA HIS A 48 3.70 20.08 12.32
C HIS A 48 2.25 19.82 12.75
N LEU A 49 1.71 18.64 12.50
CA LEU A 49 0.37 18.28 12.95
C LEU A 49 0.34 18.00 14.46
N THR A 50 -0.68 18.51 15.14
CA THR A 50 -1.00 18.07 16.51
C THR A 50 -1.50 16.62 16.48
N PRO A 51 -1.44 15.86 17.60
CA PRO A 51 -1.81 14.44 17.58
C PRO A 51 -3.21 14.15 17.02
N ASP A 52 -4.22 14.92 17.42
CA ASP A 52 -5.59 14.71 16.93
C ASP A 52 -5.74 15.10 15.46
N LEU A 53 -5.09 16.20 15.04
CA LEU A 53 -5.10 16.63 13.65
C LEU A 53 -4.31 15.66 12.75
N ALA A 54 -3.26 15.01 13.26
CA ALA A 54 -2.55 13.96 12.53
C ALA A 54 -3.48 12.78 12.26
N VAL A 55 -4.18 12.28 13.28
CA VAL A 55 -5.12 11.16 13.14
C VAL A 55 -6.22 11.49 12.14
N SER A 56 -6.90 12.65 12.28
CA SER A 56 -7.98 13.03 11.37
C SER A 56 -7.47 13.29 9.95
N THR A 57 -6.24 13.80 9.77
CA THR A 57 -5.63 13.97 8.44
C THR A 57 -5.31 12.61 7.82
N PHE A 58 -4.69 11.69 8.56
CA PHE A 58 -4.22 10.42 8.02
C PHE A 58 -5.34 9.48 7.59
N ARG A 59 -6.50 9.52 8.26
CA ARG A 59 -7.68 8.76 7.83
C ARG A 59 -8.54 9.47 6.76
N ASN A 60 -8.21 10.72 6.43
CA ASN A 60 -8.82 11.51 5.37
C ASN A 60 -7.79 11.97 4.33
N ILE A 61 -6.70 11.24 4.18
CA ILE A 61 -5.60 11.62 3.29
C ILE A 61 -6.06 11.73 1.84
N ASP A 62 -7.10 11.01 1.46
CA ASP A 62 -7.78 11.04 0.17
C ASP A 62 -8.52 12.36 -0.13
N ARG A 63 -8.63 13.27 0.85
CA ARG A 63 -9.19 14.62 0.67
C ARG A 63 -8.14 15.67 0.30
N LEU A 64 -6.85 15.34 0.39
CA LEU A 64 -5.77 16.30 0.09
C LEU A 64 -5.52 16.47 -1.40
N PHE A 65 -5.78 15.43 -2.18
CA PHE A 65 -5.58 15.41 -3.64
C PHE A 65 -6.71 14.64 -4.33
N PRO A 66 -6.90 14.82 -5.65
CA PRO A 66 -7.72 13.91 -6.43
C PRO A 66 -7.25 12.47 -6.26
N THR A 67 -8.18 11.52 -6.27
CA THR A 67 -7.91 10.10 -6.12
C THR A 67 -8.57 9.29 -7.23
N ARG A 68 -8.01 8.11 -7.48
CA ARG A 68 -8.70 7.05 -8.23
C ARG A 68 -8.99 5.90 -7.29
N THR A 69 -10.20 5.37 -7.38
CA THR A 69 -10.64 4.23 -6.57
C THR A 69 -9.99 2.95 -7.06
N ILE A 70 -9.52 2.14 -6.13
CA ILE A 70 -9.14 0.74 -6.34
C ILE A 70 -10.35 -0.06 -5.88
N ALA A 71 -11.13 -0.55 -6.82
CA ALA A 71 -12.38 -1.26 -6.52
C ALA A 71 -12.09 -2.62 -5.88
N ALA A 72 -12.81 -2.95 -4.81
CA ALA A 72 -12.87 -4.30 -4.26
C ALA A 72 -13.81 -5.20 -5.07
N GLY A 73 -13.72 -6.51 -4.85
CA GLY A 73 -14.63 -7.48 -5.42
C GLY A 73 -15.90 -7.65 -4.59
N ASP A 74 -16.83 -8.47 -5.11
CA ASP A 74 -18.09 -8.74 -4.42
C ASP A 74 -17.92 -9.66 -3.20
N THR A 75 -16.78 -10.32 -3.03
CA THR A 75 -16.52 -11.30 -1.99
C THR A 75 -15.18 -11.02 -1.32
N ALA A 76 -15.22 -10.71 -0.03
CA ALA A 76 -14.01 -10.57 0.77
C ALA A 76 -13.45 -11.95 1.16
N ARG A 77 -12.13 -12.06 1.18
CA ARG A 77 -11.44 -13.21 1.76
C ARG A 77 -11.60 -13.19 3.27
N ASP A 78 -12.11 -14.28 3.82
CA ASP A 78 -12.26 -14.44 5.26
C ASP A 78 -10.90 -14.31 5.99
N LEU A 79 -10.93 -13.65 7.14
CA LEU A 79 -9.85 -13.64 8.12
C LEU A 79 -10.34 -14.39 9.36
N PRO A 80 -10.06 -15.70 9.49
CA PRO A 80 -10.47 -16.50 10.64
C PRO A 80 -9.97 -15.90 11.94
N GLN A 81 -10.76 -16.01 13.01
CA GLN A 81 -10.41 -15.47 14.32
C GLN A 81 -9.78 -16.55 15.20
N ALA A 82 -8.57 -16.28 15.72
CA ALA A 82 -7.86 -17.15 16.66
C ALA A 82 -7.16 -16.31 17.76
N PRO A 83 -7.91 -15.50 18.54
CA PRO A 83 -7.35 -14.45 19.39
C PRO A 83 -6.39 -15.01 20.45
N VAL A 84 -5.26 -14.32 20.61
CA VAL A 84 -4.25 -14.55 21.66
C VAL A 84 -4.25 -13.33 22.59
N ASP A 85 -3.98 -13.54 23.89
CA ASP A 85 -3.96 -12.46 24.87
C ASP A 85 -2.60 -11.76 24.90
N LEU A 86 -2.26 -11.04 23.80
CA LEU A 86 -1.03 -10.28 23.72
C LEU A 86 -0.97 -9.13 24.74
N GLU A 87 -2.11 -8.57 25.13
CA GLU A 87 -2.19 -7.50 26.12
C GLU A 87 -1.72 -7.96 27.50
N ALA A 88 -1.98 -9.23 27.86
CA ALA A 88 -1.56 -9.79 29.14
C ALA A 88 -0.16 -10.44 29.09
N THR A 89 0.33 -10.80 27.91
CA THR A 89 1.53 -11.67 27.81
C THR A 89 2.73 -10.99 27.17
N LEU A 90 2.53 -9.96 26.34
CA LEU A 90 3.62 -9.32 25.62
C LEU A 90 4.44 -8.41 26.54
N THR A 91 5.72 -8.68 26.65
CA THR A 91 6.72 -7.74 27.17
C THR A 91 7.96 -7.76 26.28
N TYR A 92 8.63 -6.63 26.14
CA TYR A 92 9.84 -6.51 25.33
C TYR A 92 10.80 -5.50 25.96
N GLN A 93 12.07 -5.52 25.53
CA GLN A 93 13.13 -4.68 26.07
C GLN A 93 13.55 -3.63 25.05
N VAL A 94 13.69 -2.38 25.51
CA VAL A 94 14.34 -1.31 24.74
C VAL A 94 15.41 -0.69 25.65
N GLY A 95 16.67 -0.97 25.38
CA GLY A 95 17.77 -0.65 26.28
C GLY A 95 17.63 -1.40 27.63
N GLU A 96 17.59 -0.66 28.73
CA GLU A 96 17.40 -1.21 30.08
C GLU A 96 15.92 -1.24 30.54
N ALA A 97 15.01 -0.68 29.75
CA ALA A 97 13.60 -0.57 30.10
C ALA A 97 12.77 -1.72 29.54
N THR A 98 11.82 -2.20 30.35
CA THR A 98 10.82 -3.19 29.94
C THR A 98 9.53 -2.46 29.61
N TYR A 99 8.96 -2.78 28.46
CA TYR A 99 7.71 -2.23 27.96
C TYR A 99 6.70 -3.37 27.73
N ASP A 100 5.43 -3.01 27.71
CA ASP A 100 4.32 -3.88 27.32
C ASP A 100 3.63 -3.39 26.02
N LEU A 101 2.56 -4.07 25.62
CA LEU A 101 1.82 -3.68 24.40
C LEU A 101 1.18 -2.30 24.52
N TYR A 102 0.69 -1.91 25.72
CA TYR A 102 0.06 -0.61 25.94
C TYR A 102 1.06 0.54 25.81
N ASP A 103 2.30 0.31 26.23
CA ASP A 103 3.39 1.28 26.00
C ASP A 103 3.56 1.56 24.51
N PHE A 104 3.65 0.52 23.68
CA PHE A 104 3.76 0.67 22.23
C PHE A 104 2.56 1.40 21.64
N LEU A 105 1.35 0.94 21.94
CA LEU A 105 0.11 1.56 21.42
C LEU A 105 0.01 3.04 21.77
N SER A 106 0.48 3.40 22.97
CA SER A 106 0.41 4.76 23.51
C SER A 106 1.53 5.64 22.98
N LEU A 107 2.79 5.20 23.08
CA LEU A 107 3.99 6.00 22.80
C LEU A 107 4.14 6.26 21.29
N ASP A 108 3.85 5.27 20.45
CA ASP A 108 3.96 5.38 19.00
C ASP A 108 2.68 5.83 18.31
N ASN A 109 1.71 6.25 19.10
CA ASN A 109 0.48 6.83 18.58
C ASN A 109 -0.28 5.90 17.63
N VAL A 110 -0.36 4.62 17.99
CA VAL A 110 -1.02 3.59 17.17
C VAL A 110 -2.52 3.85 17.13
N ALA A 111 -3.06 4.01 15.92
CA ALA A 111 -4.48 4.21 15.66
C ALA A 111 -5.18 2.90 15.21
N GLY A 112 -4.40 1.91 14.83
CA GLY A 112 -4.87 0.56 14.51
C GLY A 112 -3.71 -0.41 14.35
N MET A 113 -3.88 -1.64 14.82
CA MET A 113 -2.94 -2.74 14.62
C MET A 113 -3.69 -4.04 14.45
N ILE A 114 -3.28 -4.83 13.48
CA ILE A 114 -3.75 -6.20 13.26
C ILE A 114 -2.56 -7.15 13.14
N VAL A 115 -2.67 -8.30 13.76
CA VAL A 115 -1.68 -9.38 13.71
C VAL A 115 -2.34 -10.65 13.18
N LEU A 116 -1.79 -11.15 12.08
CA LEU A 116 -2.15 -12.46 11.54
C LEU A 116 -1.08 -13.49 11.92
N LYS A 117 -1.50 -14.68 12.28
CA LYS A 117 -0.66 -15.87 12.45
C LYS A 117 -1.24 -17.01 11.63
N ASP A 118 -0.47 -17.49 10.66
CA ASP A 118 -0.90 -18.53 9.73
C ASP A 118 -2.25 -18.22 9.06
N GLY A 119 -2.45 -16.94 8.69
CA GLY A 119 -3.64 -16.42 8.03
C GLY A 119 -4.85 -16.16 8.94
N ALA A 120 -4.76 -16.42 10.25
CA ALA A 120 -5.82 -16.12 11.22
C ALA A 120 -5.49 -14.87 12.03
N VAL A 121 -6.51 -14.05 12.34
CA VAL A 121 -6.38 -12.87 13.20
C VAL A 121 -6.18 -13.32 14.64
N VAL A 122 -5.00 -13.06 15.19
CA VAL A 122 -4.66 -13.35 16.60
C VAL A 122 -4.78 -12.13 17.50
N TYR A 123 -4.66 -10.93 16.91
CA TYR A 123 -4.89 -9.66 17.59
C TYR A 123 -5.38 -8.61 16.62
N GLU A 124 -6.33 -7.78 17.04
CA GLU A 124 -6.83 -6.65 16.26
C GLU A 124 -7.32 -5.56 17.23
N THR A 125 -6.87 -4.33 17.02
CA THR A 125 -7.30 -3.18 17.83
C THR A 125 -7.43 -1.93 16.99
N TYR A 126 -8.40 -1.09 17.35
CA TYR A 126 -8.63 0.22 16.77
C TYR A 126 -8.68 1.26 17.87
N GLN A 127 -7.93 2.33 17.70
CA GLN A 127 -7.77 3.39 18.67
C GLN A 127 -8.15 4.74 18.04
N ARG A 128 -8.28 5.79 18.86
CA ARG A 128 -8.45 7.18 18.40
C ARG A 128 -9.65 7.40 17.48
N GLY A 129 -10.70 6.59 17.64
CA GLY A 129 -11.91 6.65 16.83
C GLY A 129 -11.83 5.91 15.48
N ASN A 130 -10.74 5.21 15.18
CA ASN A 130 -10.70 4.31 14.04
C ASN A 130 -11.60 3.10 14.26
N THR A 131 -12.08 2.52 13.18
CA THR A 131 -12.92 1.32 13.11
C THR A 131 -12.42 0.42 11.99
N PRO A 132 -12.95 -0.80 11.82
CA PRO A 132 -12.61 -1.65 10.66
C PRO A 132 -12.81 -0.96 9.31
N ASP A 133 -13.78 -0.05 9.20
CA ASP A 133 -14.09 0.67 7.95
C ASP A 133 -13.21 1.91 7.73
N THR A 134 -12.31 2.23 8.67
CA THR A 134 -11.46 3.41 8.56
C THR A 134 -10.34 3.16 7.57
N ARG A 135 -10.29 3.96 6.49
CA ARG A 135 -9.13 4.04 5.59
C ARG A 135 -8.01 4.84 6.24
N TRP A 136 -6.78 4.53 5.85
CA TRP A 136 -5.60 5.17 6.40
C TRP A 136 -4.50 5.29 5.37
N MET A 137 -3.71 6.36 5.45
CA MET A 137 -2.61 6.62 4.52
C MET A 137 -1.55 5.53 4.55
N SER A 138 -1.02 5.18 3.40
CA SER A 138 0.09 4.24 3.25
C SER A 138 1.47 4.87 3.44
N MET A 139 1.60 6.12 3.04
CA MET A 139 2.90 6.72 2.72
C MET A 139 3.77 5.74 1.91
N SER A 140 5.02 5.52 2.26
CA SER A 140 5.92 4.71 1.44
C SER A 140 5.62 3.21 1.40
N VAL A 141 4.64 2.71 2.16
CA VAL A 141 4.09 1.35 1.96
C VAL A 141 3.58 1.18 0.52
N ALA A 142 3.07 2.25 -0.11
CA ALA A 142 2.68 2.23 -1.51
C ALA A 142 3.81 1.80 -2.47
N LYS A 143 5.08 2.04 -2.14
CA LYS A 143 6.23 1.63 -2.96
C LYS A 143 6.28 0.12 -3.14
N SER A 144 6.04 -0.62 -2.06
CA SER A 144 6.00 -2.09 -2.09
C SER A 144 4.81 -2.60 -2.89
N VAL A 145 3.67 -1.89 -2.87
CA VAL A 145 2.51 -2.20 -3.72
C VAL A 145 2.85 -1.95 -5.19
N THR A 146 3.46 -0.81 -5.51
CA THR A 146 3.85 -0.47 -6.89
C THR A 146 4.88 -1.46 -7.44
N SER A 147 5.89 -1.85 -6.65
CA SER A 147 6.87 -2.86 -7.07
C SER A 147 6.22 -4.22 -7.32
N THR A 148 5.22 -4.60 -6.52
CA THR A 148 4.46 -5.83 -6.71
C THR A 148 3.73 -5.84 -8.07
N LEU A 149 3.22 -4.68 -8.51
CA LEU A 149 2.57 -4.55 -9.82
C LEU A 149 3.56 -4.68 -10.99
N VAL A 150 4.83 -4.35 -10.81
CA VAL A 150 5.88 -4.69 -11.80
C VAL A 150 6.00 -6.20 -11.94
N GLY A 151 6.06 -6.92 -10.82
CA GLY A 151 6.06 -8.39 -10.83
C GLY A 151 4.85 -8.96 -11.56
N ALA A 152 3.66 -8.44 -11.28
CA ALA A 152 2.44 -8.83 -11.98
C ALA A 152 2.51 -8.53 -13.49
N ALA A 153 3.03 -7.38 -13.89
CA ALA A 153 3.18 -7.00 -15.30
C ALA A 153 4.21 -7.86 -16.05
N ILE A 154 5.27 -8.29 -15.38
CA ILE A 154 6.22 -9.29 -15.92
C ILE A 154 5.50 -10.63 -16.09
N ARG A 155 4.76 -11.07 -15.11
CA ARG A 155 4.01 -12.33 -15.15
C ARG A 155 2.97 -12.36 -16.26
N ASP A 156 2.30 -11.25 -16.52
CA ASP A 156 1.33 -11.09 -17.61
C ASP A 156 1.98 -10.92 -18.99
N GLY A 157 3.30 -10.69 -19.05
CA GLY A 157 4.04 -10.46 -20.30
C GLY A 157 3.92 -9.03 -20.86
N HIS A 158 3.46 -8.09 -20.06
CA HIS A 158 3.46 -6.65 -20.41
C HIS A 158 4.85 -6.03 -20.29
N ILE A 159 5.67 -6.54 -19.37
CA ILE A 159 7.09 -6.21 -19.20
C ILE A 159 7.88 -7.46 -19.56
N GLY A 160 8.92 -7.33 -20.38
CA GLY A 160 9.73 -8.46 -20.85
C GLY A 160 10.63 -9.05 -19.75
N GLY A 161 11.08 -8.22 -18.83
CA GLY A 161 11.91 -8.64 -17.70
C GLY A 161 12.54 -7.48 -16.95
N LEU A 162 13.34 -7.81 -15.93
CA LEU A 162 14.00 -6.81 -15.09
C LEU A 162 15.11 -6.03 -15.83
N ASP A 163 15.66 -6.59 -16.90
CA ASP A 163 16.71 -5.98 -17.71
C ASP A 163 16.17 -5.01 -18.76
N ASP A 164 14.85 -4.90 -18.92
CA ASP A 164 14.23 -3.96 -19.85
C ASP A 164 14.53 -2.51 -19.41
N MET A 165 14.72 -1.64 -20.41
CA MET A 165 15.08 -0.24 -20.13
C MET A 165 13.85 0.59 -19.76
N VAL A 166 13.98 1.47 -18.78
CA VAL A 166 12.94 2.42 -18.35
C VAL A 166 12.32 3.16 -19.53
N THR A 167 13.15 3.62 -20.48
CA THR A 167 12.73 4.41 -21.64
C THR A 167 11.91 3.63 -22.67
N GLU A 168 11.86 2.32 -22.61
CA GLU A 168 10.99 1.49 -23.44
C GLU A 168 9.51 1.68 -23.06
N TYR A 169 9.24 1.85 -21.77
CA TYR A 169 7.89 2.00 -21.21
C TYR A 169 7.53 3.46 -20.89
N VAL A 170 8.53 4.31 -20.65
CA VAL A 170 8.38 5.74 -20.35
C VAL A 170 9.19 6.57 -21.35
N PRO A 171 8.74 6.70 -22.62
CA PRO A 171 9.48 7.42 -23.67
C PRO A 171 9.75 8.91 -23.33
N ALA A 172 8.97 9.51 -22.44
CA ALA A 172 9.15 10.87 -21.96
C ALA A 172 10.49 11.07 -21.23
N LEU A 173 11.13 9.99 -20.73
CA LEU A 173 12.44 10.02 -20.08
C LEU A 173 13.61 9.82 -21.04
N ALA A 174 13.37 9.60 -22.34
CA ALA A 174 14.45 9.47 -23.31
C ALA A 174 15.26 10.80 -23.41
N GLY A 175 16.58 10.69 -23.40
CA GLY A 175 17.49 11.83 -23.38
C GLY A 175 17.73 12.41 -21.98
N SER A 176 17.17 11.83 -20.94
CA SER A 176 17.40 12.21 -19.54
C SER A 176 18.45 11.33 -18.86
N ALA A 177 18.65 11.53 -17.55
CA ALA A 177 19.50 10.66 -16.74
C ALA A 177 18.98 9.21 -16.59
N TYR A 178 17.77 8.92 -17.08
CA TYR A 178 17.22 7.57 -17.12
C TYR A 178 17.62 6.76 -18.36
N ASP A 179 18.34 7.34 -19.32
CA ASP A 179 18.88 6.56 -20.45
C ASP A 179 19.86 5.48 -19.95
N GLY A 180 19.61 4.23 -20.35
CA GLY A 180 20.41 3.07 -19.94
C GLY A 180 20.15 2.57 -18.51
N VAL A 181 19.08 3.05 -17.85
CA VAL A 181 18.62 2.54 -16.55
C VAL A 181 17.65 1.39 -16.79
N SER A 182 17.88 0.25 -16.14
CA SER A 182 16.98 -0.91 -16.17
C SER A 182 15.86 -0.80 -15.14
N ILE A 183 14.79 -1.58 -15.32
CA ILE A 183 13.74 -1.74 -14.31
C ILE A 183 14.33 -2.30 -13.00
N HIS A 184 15.30 -3.19 -13.09
CA HIS A 184 16.01 -3.73 -11.91
C HIS A 184 16.71 -2.62 -11.12
N ASP A 185 17.39 -1.68 -11.80
CA ASP A 185 18.04 -0.56 -11.12
C ASP A 185 17.02 0.32 -10.39
N ILE A 186 15.84 0.55 -10.97
CA ILE A 186 14.76 1.31 -10.33
C ILE A 186 14.23 0.57 -9.09
N LEU A 187 13.95 -0.74 -9.18
CA LEU A 187 13.48 -1.55 -8.06
C LEU A 187 14.44 -1.54 -6.88
N LEU A 188 15.74 -1.44 -7.15
CA LEU A 188 16.79 -1.37 -6.14
C LEU A 188 17.16 0.06 -5.74
N MET A 189 16.44 1.08 -6.23
CA MET A 189 16.77 2.49 -5.98
C MET A 189 18.23 2.83 -6.32
N ALA A 190 18.67 2.33 -7.45
CA ALA A 190 20.05 2.42 -7.94
C ALA A 190 20.15 2.93 -9.38
N SER A 191 19.21 3.76 -9.83
CA SER A 191 19.23 4.37 -11.16
C SER A 191 20.49 5.22 -11.43
N GLY A 192 21.16 5.69 -10.39
CA GLY A 192 22.25 6.64 -10.48
C GLY A 192 21.80 8.07 -10.74
N VAL A 193 20.51 8.36 -10.76
CA VAL A 193 19.96 9.72 -10.85
C VAL A 193 20.14 10.43 -9.50
N ALA A 194 20.55 11.70 -9.52
CA ALA A 194 20.70 12.48 -8.30
C ALA A 194 19.34 12.67 -7.61
N TRP A 195 19.31 12.49 -6.29
CA TRP A 195 18.08 12.66 -5.51
C TRP A 195 18.36 13.07 -4.07
N ASN A 196 17.55 14.03 -3.58
CA ASN A 196 17.51 14.45 -2.18
C ASN A 196 16.11 14.14 -1.60
N GLU A 197 16.02 13.10 -0.76
CA GLU A 197 14.76 12.66 -0.13
C GLU A 197 14.39 13.46 1.14
N THR A 198 15.16 14.47 1.56
CA THR A 198 14.94 15.17 2.83
C THR A 198 13.52 15.76 2.90
N TYR A 199 12.65 15.16 3.71
CA TYR A 199 11.22 15.51 3.80
C TYR A 199 10.99 16.94 4.28
N THR A 200 11.77 17.40 5.25
CA THR A 200 11.63 18.70 5.91
C THR A 200 12.43 19.82 5.25
N ASP A 201 13.21 19.53 4.21
CA ASP A 201 13.96 20.54 3.42
C ASP A 201 13.09 21.01 2.23
N PRO A 202 12.57 22.26 2.25
CA PRO A 202 11.72 22.74 1.16
C PRO A 202 12.43 22.85 -0.18
N THR A 203 13.77 22.71 -0.23
CA THR A 203 14.56 22.75 -1.45
C THR A 203 14.92 21.38 -2.00
N SER A 204 14.56 20.30 -1.28
CA SER A 204 14.84 18.94 -1.70
C SER A 204 14.07 18.54 -2.98
N ASP A 205 14.57 17.51 -3.68
CA ASP A 205 13.91 16.95 -4.86
C ASP A 205 12.58 16.29 -4.47
N ARG A 206 12.50 15.69 -3.27
CA ARG A 206 11.26 15.17 -2.72
C ARG A 206 10.19 16.26 -2.59
N ARG A 207 10.57 17.46 -2.16
CA ARG A 207 9.65 18.61 -2.04
C ARG A 207 9.38 19.26 -3.41
N ALA A 208 10.28 19.14 -4.39
CA ALA A 208 9.99 19.52 -5.77
C ALA A 208 8.89 18.64 -6.38
N LEU A 209 8.97 17.32 -6.18
CA LEU A 209 7.92 16.39 -6.60
C LEU A 209 6.59 16.67 -5.90
N LEU A 210 6.61 17.01 -4.59
CA LEU A 210 5.39 17.39 -3.87
C LEU A 210 4.77 18.68 -4.43
N ARG A 211 5.58 19.70 -4.75
CA ARG A 211 5.08 20.94 -5.38
C ARG A 211 4.42 20.66 -6.72
N ALA A 212 5.01 19.79 -7.56
CA ALA A 212 4.42 19.37 -8.82
C ALA A 212 3.04 18.73 -8.62
N GLN A 213 2.87 17.91 -7.59
CA GLN A 213 1.58 17.35 -7.22
C GLN A 213 0.60 18.41 -6.71
N ILE A 214 1.04 19.36 -5.88
CA ILE A 214 0.19 20.48 -5.37
C ILE A 214 -0.30 21.36 -6.52
N GLU A 215 0.52 21.59 -7.55
CA GLU A 215 0.15 22.36 -8.76
C GLU A 215 -0.93 21.66 -9.59
N GLN A 216 -1.16 20.37 -9.40
CA GLN A 216 -2.18 19.58 -10.11
C GLN A 216 -2.05 19.68 -11.63
N ARG A 217 -0.82 19.76 -12.13
CA ARG A 217 -0.54 19.89 -13.57
C ARG A 217 -0.14 18.53 -14.14
N PRO A 218 -0.88 18.02 -15.14
CA PRO A 218 -0.61 16.72 -15.74
C PRO A 218 0.84 16.59 -16.22
N GLY A 219 1.51 15.47 -15.85
CA GLY A 219 2.88 15.17 -16.24
C GLY A 219 3.97 15.95 -15.49
N ALA A 220 3.61 16.85 -14.54
CA ALA A 220 4.58 17.65 -13.81
C ALA A 220 5.53 16.79 -12.95
N ALA A 221 5.07 15.67 -12.43
CA ALA A 221 5.90 14.73 -11.70
C ALA A 221 7.05 14.19 -12.58
N MET A 222 6.72 13.77 -13.81
CA MET A 222 7.72 13.25 -14.74
C MET A 222 8.65 14.34 -15.30
N GLU A 223 8.19 15.58 -15.43
CA GLU A 223 9.07 16.71 -15.77
C GLU A 223 10.13 16.94 -14.69
N VAL A 224 9.77 16.82 -13.40
CA VAL A 224 10.74 16.88 -12.30
C VAL A 224 11.78 15.76 -12.46
N MET A 225 11.34 14.52 -12.66
CA MET A 225 12.26 13.37 -12.79
C MET A 225 13.16 13.48 -14.02
N ALA A 226 12.64 13.91 -15.15
CA ALA A 226 13.40 14.07 -16.39
C ALA A 226 14.50 15.16 -16.30
N ALA A 227 14.31 16.16 -15.42
CA ALA A 227 15.23 17.28 -15.26
C ALA A 227 16.42 16.96 -14.32
N LEU A 228 16.36 15.86 -13.56
CA LEU A 228 17.41 15.51 -12.60
C LEU A 228 18.69 15.05 -13.33
N PRO A 229 19.89 15.43 -12.82
CA PRO A 229 21.14 15.01 -13.42
C PRO A 229 21.53 13.59 -12.99
N ARG A 230 22.37 12.92 -13.78
CA ARG A 230 23.03 11.68 -13.38
C ARG A 230 24.14 12.00 -12.38
N ALA A 231 24.15 11.30 -11.24
CA ALA A 231 25.18 11.37 -10.20
C ALA A 231 26.10 10.15 -10.23
N HIS A 232 25.59 8.97 -10.56
CA HIS A 232 26.32 7.71 -10.59
C HIS A 232 25.94 6.89 -11.83
N GLU A 233 26.75 5.89 -12.17
CA GLU A 233 26.35 4.90 -13.17
C GLU A 233 25.19 4.04 -12.64
N PRO A 234 24.24 3.65 -13.49
CA PRO A 234 23.14 2.78 -13.10
C PRO A 234 23.63 1.48 -12.45
N GLY A 235 22.93 1.02 -11.44
CA GLY A 235 23.23 -0.22 -10.72
C GLY A 235 24.46 -0.15 -9.81
N THR A 236 25.05 1.04 -9.55
CA THR A 236 26.31 1.14 -8.78
C THR A 236 26.17 1.82 -7.43
N HIS A 237 25.11 2.58 -7.22
CA HIS A 237 24.92 3.34 -5.98
C HIS A 237 23.45 3.36 -5.56
N TYR A 238 23.19 2.94 -4.32
CA TYR A 238 21.85 3.00 -3.70
C TYR A 238 21.56 4.43 -3.24
N THR A 239 20.41 4.95 -3.64
CA THR A 239 19.88 6.22 -3.15
C THR A 239 18.37 6.10 -3.00
N TYR A 240 17.87 6.02 -1.76
CA TYR A 240 16.43 5.96 -1.55
C TYR A 240 15.70 7.14 -2.19
N SER A 241 14.75 6.86 -3.07
CA SER A 241 14.08 7.87 -3.89
C SER A 241 12.60 7.59 -4.08
N THR A 242 11.74 8.45 -3.53
CA THR A 242 10.30 8.44 -3.85
C THR A 242 10.06 8.73 -5.34
N GLY A 243 10.93 9.50 -5.99
CA GLY A 243 10.84 9.79 -7.42
C GLY A 243 11.02 8.55 -8.29
N GLU A 244 11.91 7.61 -7.92
CA GLU A 244 12.06 6.36 -8.67
C GLU A 244 10.81 5.50 -8.63
N THR A 245 10.07 5.53 -7.53
CA THR A 245 8.78 4.82 -7.49
C THR A 245 7.73 5.49 -8.36
N GLN A 246 7.80 6.81 -8.54
CA GLN A 246 6.95 7.50 -9.52
C GLN A 246 7.28 7.03 -10.94
N VAL A 247 8.57 6.92 -11.29
CA VAL A 247 9.00 6.34 -12.58
C VAL A 247 8.50 4.91 -12.72
N LEU A 248 8.55 4.10 -11.65
CA LEU A 248 8.08 2.72 -11.65
C LEU A 248 6.57 2.62 -11.92
N ALA A 249 5.78 3.52 -11.34
CA ALA A 249 4.34 3.60 -11.60
C ALA A 249 4.05 3.91 -13.08
N GLU A 250 4.81 4.84 -13.68
CA GLU A 250 4.72 5.16 -15.11
C GLU A 250 5.14 3.98 -15.99
N ILE A 251 6.13 3.18 -15.58
CA ILE A 251 6.52 1.95 -16.28
C ILE A 251 5.35 0.97 -16.32
N VAL A 252 4.69 0.72 -15.18
CA VAL A 252 3.52 -0.19 -15.13
C VAL A 252 2.39 0.35 -15.99
N THR A 253 2.09 1.64 -15.90
CA THR A 253 1.04 2.30 -16.70
C THR A 253 1.36 2.23 -18.20
N GLY A 254 2.60 2.54 -18.58
CA GLY A 254 3.06 2.49 -19.99
C GLY A 254 3.06 1.08 -20.56
N ALA A 255 3.46 0.08 -19.79
CA ALA A 255 3.50 -1.32 -20.18
C ALA A 255 2.10 -1.93 -20.33
N THR A 256 1.21 -1.66 -19.38
CA THR A 256 -0.14 -2.26 -19.34
C THR A 256 -1.17 -1.48 -20.14
N GLY A 257 -0.93 -0.18 -20.37
CA GLY A 257 -1.92 0.73 -20.95
C GLY A 257 -3.11 1.03 -20.02
N GLN A 258 -2.97 0.75 -18.72
CA GLN A 258 -4.01 0.92 -17.71
C GLN A 258 -3.53 1.83 -16.57
N PRO A 259 -4.43 2.58 -15.91
CA PRO A 259 -4.12 3.23 -14.63
C PRO A 259 -3.62 2.21 -13.59
N LEU A 260 -2.69 2.64 -12.72
CA LEU A 260 -2.10 1.78 -11.70
C LEU A 260 -3.16 1.22 -10.74
N SER A 261 -4.16 2.04 -10.35
CA SER A 261 -5.29 1.64 -9.50
C SER A 261 -6.16 0.56 -10.15
N ASP A 262 -6.46 0.69 -11.44
CA ASP A 262 -7.28 -0.28 -12.17
C ASP A 262 -6.53 -1.62 -12.31
N TYR A 263 -5.22 -1.56 -12.59
CA TYR A 263 -4.39 -2.75 -12.69
C TYR A 263 -4.25 -3.46 -11.34
N LEU A 264 -4.04 -2.72 -10.23
CA LEU A 264 -4.05 -3.27 -8.87
C LEU A 264 -5.39 -3.93 -8.53
N SER A 265 -6.49 -3.24 -8.84
CA SER A 265 -7.85 -3.76 -8.63
C SER A 265 -8.04 -5.10 -9.35
N GLN A 266 -7.72 -5.14 -10.64
CA GLN A 266 -7.91 -6.31 -11.49
C GLN A 266 -7.01 -7.49 -11.11
N LYS A 267 -5.75 -7.24 -10.76
CA LYS A 267 -4.75 -8.30 -10.56
C LYS A 267 -4.70 -8.86 -9.16
N ILE A 268 -4.95 -8.02 -8.15
CA ILE A 268 -4.74 -8.39 -6.75
C ILE A 268 -5.97 -8.06 -5.91
N TRP A 269 -6.47 -6.81 -5.94
CA TRP A 269 -7.44 -6.31 -4.96
C TRP A 269 -8.75 -7.11 -4.98
N GLN A 270 -9.37 -7.22 -6.15
CA GLN A 270 -10.60 -8.01 -6.33
C GLN A 270 -10.36 -9.52 -6.19
N PRO A 271 -9.42 -10.14 -6.97
CA PRO A 271 -9.31 -11.60 -6.98
C PRO A 271 -8.74 -12.18 -5.69
N TYR A 272 -7.93 -11.43 -4.93
CA TYR A 272 -7.47 -11.88 -3.61
C TYR A 272 -8.54 -11.71 -2.53
N GLY A 273 -9.57 -10.88 -2.78
CA GLY A 273 -10.69 -10.67 -1.88
C GLY A 273 -10.41 -9.62 -0.81
N MET A 274 -9.93 -8.44 -1.21
CA MET A 274 -9.92 -7.27 -0.32
C MET A 274 -11.36 -6.89 0.01
N GLU A 275 -11.62 -6.45 1.26
CA GLU A 275 -13.00 -6.27 1.73
C GLU A 275 -13.57 -4.89 1.39
N ALA A 276 -12.71 -3.88 1.17
CA ALA A 276 -13.14 -2.52 0.93
C ALA A 276 -12.43 -1.91 -0.28
N ASP A 277 -13.10 -0.93 -0.90
CA ASP A 277 -12.46 -0.06 -1.87
C ASP A 277 -11.34 0.74 -1.19
N ALA A 278 -10.23 0.89 -1.90
CA ALA A 278 -9.14 1.77 -1.52
C ALA A 278 -9.06 2.96 -2.48
N ASN A 279 -8.29 3.99 -2.12
CA ASN A 279 -8.06 5.15 -2.96
C ASN A 279 -6.56 5.35 -3.18
N TRP A 280 -6.18 5.89 -4.34
CA TRP A 280 -4.80 6.29 -4.62
C TRP A 280 -4.74 7.73 -5.13
N TRP A 281 -3.84 8.54 -4.58
CA TRP A 281 -3.61 9.92 -5.03
C TRP A 281 -3.20 10.00 -6.48
N LEU A 282 -3.69 11.03 -7.16
CA LEU A 282 -3.29 11.41 -8.50
C LEU A 282 -2.37 12.64 -8.48
N ASP A 283 -1.51 12.77 -9.48
CA ASP A 283 -0.69 13.96 -9.71
C ASP A 283 -1.51 15.16 -10.16
N SER A 284 -2.66 14.89 -10.78
CA SER A 284 -3.61 15.89 -11.30
C SER A 284 -4.99 15.26 -11.47
N PRO A 285 -6.07 16.05 -11.66
CA PRO A 285 -7.38 15.50 -12.02
C PRO A 285 -7.28 14.59 -13.25
N ASP A 286 -7.77 13.37 -13.15
CA ASP A 286 -7.69 12.31 -14.17
C ASP A 286 -6.25 11.93 -14.61
N GLY A 287 -5.24 12.36 -13.85
CA GLY A 287 -3.83 12.08 -14.08
C GLY A 287 -3.37 10.68 -13.67
N THR A 288 -2.06 10.53 -13.41
CA THR A 288 -1.45 9.28 -12.98
C THR A 288 -1.34 9.19 -11.46
N GLU A 289 -1.30 7.98 -10.93
CA GLU A 289 -1.16 7.73 -9.50
C GLU A 289 0.22 8.14 -9.00
N ILE A 290 0.28 8.64 -7.77
CA ILE A 290 1.54 8.90 -7.06
C ILE A 290 2.07 7.57 -6.53
N GLY A 291 2.89 6.88 -7.33
CA GLY A 291 3.32 5.50 -7.06
C GLY A 291 4.04 5.29 -5.73
N GLY A 292 4.73 6.31 -5.22
CA GLY A 292 5.54 6.22 -4.00
C GLY A 292 4.82 6.55 -2.70
N SER A 293 3.53 6.96 -2.75
CA SER A 293 2.72 7.33 -1.58
C SER A 293 1.24 7.50 -1.95
N GLY A 294 0.39 7.81 -0.97
CA GLY A 294 -0.99 8.23 -1.26
C GLY A 294 -2.00 7.12 -1.49
N LEU A 295 -1.63 5.86 -1.34
CA LEU A 295 -2.58 4.77 -1.19
C LEU A 295 -3.28 4.92 0.17
N SER A 296 -4.60 4.71 0.21
CA SER A 296 -5.45 4.78 1.40
C SER A 296 -6.36 3.57 1.44
N ALA A 297 -6.15 2.69 2.42
CA ALA A 297 -6.86 1.42 2.55
C ALA A 297 -7.21 1.11 4.01
N THR A 298 -8.07 0.12 4.23
CA THR A 298 -8.39 -0.35 5.58
C THR A 298 -7.24 -1.15 6.19
N LEU A 299 -7.21 -1.24 7.51
CA LEU A 299 -6.19 -2.00 8.25
C LEU A 299 -6.19 -3.47 7.83
N ARG A 300 -7.38 -4.07 7.70
CA ARG A 300 -7.53 -5.47 7.29
C ARG A 300 -7.05 -5.72 5.87
N ASP A 301 -7.24 -4.76 4.96
CA ASP A 301 -6.79 -4.92 3.58
C ASP A 301 -5.27 -4.73 3.44
N TYR A 302 -4.64 -3.90 4.28
CA TYR A 302 -3.17 -3.91 4.40
C TYR A 302 -2.65 -5.26 4.92
N ALA A 303 -3.34 -5.86 5.90
CA ALA A 303 -2.97 -7.19 6.39
C ALA A 303 -3.20 -8.28 5.33
N ARG A 304 -4.28 -8.23 4.55
CA ARG A 304 -4.51 -9.13 3.41
C ARG A 304 -3.43 -8.98 2.35
N PHE A 305 -2.99 -7.76 2.05
CA PHE A 305 -1.88 -7.55 1.12
C PHE A 305 -0.58 -8.18 1.66
N GLY A 306 -0.28 -8.03 2.94
CA GLY A 306 0.83 -8.71 3.59
C GLY A 306 0.70 -10.25 3.53
N GLN A 307 -0.50 -10.78 3.75
CA GLN A 307 -0.77 -12.21 3.66
C GLN A 307 -0.62 -12.73 2.22
N PHE A 308 -1.11 -11.99 1.21
CA PHE A 308 -0.87 -12.31 -0.21
C PHE A 308 0.62 -12.43 -0.51
N PHE A 309 1.42 -11.53 0.04
CA PHE A 309 2.87 -11.54 -0.15
C PHE A 309 3.54 -12.72 0.59
N LEU A 310 3.11 -13.00 1.84
CA LEU A 310 3.55 -14.17 2.62
C LEU A 310 3.22 -15.51 1.91
N GLU A 311 2.11 -15.56 1.19
CA GLU A 311 1.67 -16.72 0.39
C GLU A 311 2.37 -16.82 -1.00
N GLY A 312 3.44 -16.07 -1.21
CA GLY A 312 4.23 -16.13 -2.45
C GLY A 312 3.56 -15.48 -3.65
N GLY A 313 2.60 -14.54 -3.44
CA GLY A 313 1.90 -13.87 -4.52
C GLY A 313 0.94 -14.79 -5.29
N MET A 314 0.31 -15.73 -4.59
CA MET A 314 -0.61 -16.72 -5.15
C MET A 314 -2.07 -16.33 -4.92
N ILE A 315 -2.93 -16.56 -5.90
CA ILE A 315 -4.40 -16.43 -5.80
C ILE A 315 -5.04 -17.72 -6.33
N ASP A 316 -5.82 -18.40 -5.49
CA ASP A 316 -6.50 -19.67 -5.84
C ASP A 316 -5.54 -20.71 -6.46
N GLY A 317 -4.32 -20.80 -5.95
CA GLY A 317 -3.28 -21.70 -6.43
C GLY A 317 -2.65 -21.29 -7.78
N GLN A 318 -2.95 -20.09 -8.27
CA GLN A 318 -2.35 -19.53 -9.50
C GLN A 318 -1.37 -18.40 -9.14
N PRO A 319 -0.15 -18.40 -9.69
CA PRO A 319 0.81 -17.33 -9.43
C PRO A 319 0.42 -16.04 -10.16
N VAL A 320 0.34 -14.95 -9.41
CA VAL A 320 0.17 -13.58 -9.92
C VAL A 320 1.53 -12.91 -10.15
N LEU A 321 2.54 -13.37 -9.43
CA LEU A 321 3.92 -12.88 -9.50
C LEU A 321 4.85 -13.92 -10.14
N PRO A 322 6.03 -13.54 -10.65
CA PRO A 322 7.06 -14.48 -11.04
C PRO A 322 7.49 -15.37 -9.86
N GLU A 323 7.90 -16.60 -10.15
CA GLU A 323 8.44 -17.51 -9.14
C GLU A 323 9.61 -16.87 -8.37
N GLY A 324 9.61 -16.98 -7.04
CA GLY A 324 10.63 -16.40 -6.18
C GLY A 324 10.58 -14.88 -6.01
N TRP A 325 9.56 -14.20 -6.57
CA TRP A 325 9.46 -12.75 -6.48
C TRP A 325 9.40 -12.23 -5.05
N THR A 326 8.54 -12.81 -4.22
CA THR A 326 8.31 -12.35 -2.84
C THR A 326 9.52 -12.60 -1.95
N GLU A 327 10.20 -13.73 -2.15
CA GLU A 327 11.44 -14.06 -1.44
C GLU A 327 12.55 -13.08 -1.83
N THR A 328 12.75 -12.81 -3.12
CA THR A 328 13.78 -11.89 -3.60
C THR A 328 13.48 -10.46 -3.15
N ALA A 329 12.21 -10.03 -3.23
CA ALA A 329 11.81 -8.68 -2.87
C ALA A 329 12.05 -8.36 -1.38
N GLY A 330 11.94 -9.35 -0.49
CA GLY A 330 12.13 -9.20 0.94
C GLY A 330 13.58 -9.34 1.43
N GLN A 331 14.55 -9.61 0.55
CA GLN A 331 15.94 -9.90 0.96
C GLN A 331 16.91 -8.80 0.55
N PRO A 332 18.06 -8.66 1.27
CA PRO A 332 19.15 -7.80 0.86
C PRO A 332 19.64 -8.17 -0.55
N GLN A 333 19.96 -7.15 -1.35
CA GLN A 333 20.36 -7.30 -2.74
C GLN A 333 21.83 -6.92 -2.95
N VAL A 334 22.36 -7.32 -4.11
CA VAL A 334 23.70 -6.93 -4.57
C VAL A 334 23.54 -6.12 -5.85
N LEU A 335 24.00 -4.89 -5.84
CA LEU A 335 23.99 -4.02 -7.02
C LEU A 335 24.91 -4.57 -8.11
N THR A 336 24.66 -4.19 -9.36
CA THR A 336 25.49 -4.54 -10.52
C THR A 336 26.96 -4.14 -10.29
N GLY A 337 27.22 -3.05 -9.56
CA GLY A 337 28.56 -2.62 -9.13
C GLY A 337 29.19 -3.47 -8.03
N GLY A 338 28.48 -4.52 -7.51
CA GLY A 338 28.97 -5.45 -6.50
C GLY A 338 28.77 -5.00 -5.05
N ALA A 339 28.18 -3.84 -4.80
CA ALA A 339 27.86 -3.38 -3.44
C ALA A 339 26.62 -4.11 -2.91
N GLN A 340 26.68 -4.65 -1.69
CA GLN A 340 25.51 -5.18 -0.99
C GLN A 340 24.72 -4.01 -0.40
N ILE A 341 23.38 -4.11 -0.48
CA ILE A 341 22.44 -3.16 0.10
C ILE A 341 21.41 -3.89 0.95
N ASP A 342 21.00 -3.28 2.06
CA ASP A 342 19.94 -3.77 2.93
C ASP A 342 18.59 -3.23 2.44
N TYR A 343 18.25 -3.55 1.20
CA TYR A 343 17.03 -3.17 0.50
C TYR A 343 16.71 -4.21 -0.58
N GLY A 344 15.43 -4.55 -0.70
CA GLY A 344 14.94 -5.46 -1.74
C GLY A 344 14.19 -4.71 -2.85
N TYR A 345 13.20 -5.32 -3.48
CA TYR A 345 12.36 -4.67 -4.49
C TYR A 345 11.34 -3.75 -3.82
N MET A 346 11.83 -2.61 -3.30
CA MET A 346 11.07 -1.63 -2.51
C MET A 346 10.49 -2.18 -1.20
N TRP A 347 11.13 -3.19 -0.64
CA TRP A 347 10.91 -3.74 0.68
C TRP A 347 12.16 -3.61 1.54
N TRP A 348 11.98 -3.46 2.86
CA TRP A 348 13.04 -3.36 3.84
C TRP A 348 13.26 -4.72 4.52
N PRO A 349 14.39 -5.40 4.29
CA PRO A 349 14.78 -6.58 5.08
C PRO A 349 14.87 -6.24 6.56
N GLY A 350 14.66 -7.24 7.42
CA GLY A 350 14.79 -7.07 8.86
C GLY A 350 16.20 -6.62 9.29
N TRP A 351 16.26 -5.80 10.32
CA TRP A 351 17.52 -5.26 10.84
C TRP A 351 17.82 -5.64 12.31
N THR A 352 16.91 -6.32 12.99
CA THR A 352 17.17 -6.93 14.29
C THR A 352 17.74 -8.34 14.12
N GLU A 353 18.48 -8.88 15.12
CA GLU A 353 18.98 -10.25 15.02
C GLU A 353 17.88 -11.29 14.78
N PRO A 354 16.71 -11.26 15.49
CA PRO A 354 15.61 -12.19 15.22
C PRO A 354 15.03 -12.05 13.80
N SER A 355 14.73 -10.83 13.35
CA SER A 355 14.14 -10.62 12.03
C SER A 355 15.07 -11.03 10.91
N ILE A 356 16.38 -10.78 11.02
CA ILE A 356 17.38 -11.26 10.05
C ILE A 356 17.41 -12.79 10.00
N ALA A 357 17.42 -13.46 11.20
CA ALA A 357 17.44 -14.92 11.28
C ALA A 357 16.18 -15.56 10.70
N ASP A 358 15.03 -14.94 10.86
CA ASP A 358 13.74 -15.40 10.35
C ASP A 358 13.49 -15.01 8.87
N GLY A 359 14.36 -14.20 8.26
CA GLY A 359 14.17 -13.64 6.93
C GLY A 359 12.95 -12.71 6.86
N ALA A 360 12.64 -12.03 7.95
CA ALA A 360 11.53 -11.08 8.02
C ALA A 360 11.85 -9.80 7.24
N TYR A 361 10.82 -9.12 6.76
CA TYR A 361 10.92 -7.87 6.01
C TYR A 361 9.66 -7.03 6.18
N ALA A 362 9.72 -5.75 5.77
CA ALA A 362 8.60 -4.85 5.94
C ALA A 362 8.47 -3.85 4.79
N ALA A 363 7.22 -3.50 4.45
CA ALA A 363 6.89 -2.26 3.77
C ALA A 363 6.76 -1.16 4.83
N ILE A 364 7.46 -0.04 4.67
CA ILE A 364 7.53 1.02 5.69
C ILE A 364 7.21 2.37 5.09
N GLY A 365 6.33 3.11 5.75
CA GLY A 365 6.00 4.50 5.44
C GLY A 365 6.33 5.44 6.60
N ILE A 366 6.63 6.69 6.27
CA ILE A 366 6.83 7.72 7.30
C ILE A 366 5.66 7.80 8.26
N GLN A 367 5.89 8.30 9.48
CA GLN A 367 4.94 8.35 10.60
C GLN A 367 4.42 6.98 11.06
N GLY A 368 5.18 5.88 10.80
CA GLY A 368 4.97 4.56 11.38
C GLY A 368 4.08 3.60 10.59
N GLN A 369 3.72 3.91 9.34
CA GLN A 369 2.93 2.99 8.53
C GLN A 369 3.74 1.75 8.20
N THR A 370 3.21 0.56 8.50
CA THR A 370 3.99 -0.67 8.31
C THR A 370 3.11 -1.85 7.91
N ILE A 371 3.63 -2.67 6.99
CA ILE A 371 3.22 -4.07 6.80
C ILE A 371 4.48 -4.90 7.02
N TYR A 372 4.56 -5.57 8.18
CA TYR A 372 5.63 -6.49 8.52
C TYR A 372 5.25 -7.92 8.17
N ILE A 373 6.20 -8.67 7.64
CA ILE A 373 6.03 -10.06 7.23
C ILE A 373 7.20 -10.88 7.80
N ASN A 374 6.88 -11.93 8.54
CA ASN A 374 7.85 -12.91 9.02
C ASN A 374 7.53 -14.29 8.43
N PRO A 375 8.21 -14.70 7.36
CA PRO A 375 7.92 -15.95 6.66
C PRO A 375 8.19 -17.18 7.51
N ALA A 376 9.27 -17.17 8.31
CA ALA A 376 9.64 -18.31 9.14
C ALA A 376 8.58 -18.62 10.21
N ARG A 377 7.88 -17.58 10.67
CA ARG A 377 6.87 -17.70 11.72
C ARG A 377 5.43 -17.61 11.20
N GLY A 378 5.20 -17.38 9.89
CA GLY A 378 3.86 -17.21 9.34
C GLY A 378 3.11 -16.02 9.94
N VAL A 379 3.82 -14.92 10.25
CA VAL A 379 3.25 -13.73 10.90
C VAL A 379 3.17 -12.57 9.91
N VAL A 380 2.04 -11.88 9.92
CA VAL A 380 1.84 -10.58 9.25
C VAL A 380 1.33 -9.58 10.28
N ILE A 381 1.93 -8.38 10.31
CA ILE A 381 1.47 -7.28 11.17
C ILE A 381 1.26 -6.05 10.30
N ALA A 382 0.06 -5.47 10.36
CA ALA A 382 -0.19 -4.18 9.74
C ALA A 382 -0.54 -3.13 10.80
N THR A 383 -0.08 -1.89 10.59
CA THR A 383 -0.29 -0.79 11.53
C THR A 383 -0.76 0.48 10.86
N HIS A 384 -1.67 1.18 11.54
CA HIS A 384 -2.02 2.57 11.32
C HIS A 384 -1.43 3.39 12.45
N MET A 385 -0.41 4.20 12.18
CA MET A 385 0.24 5.01 13.20
C MET A 385 0.18 6.51 12.85
N ALA A 386 0.19 7.33 13.87
CA ALA A 386 0.25 8.78 13.74
C ALA A 386 1.45 9.35 14.51
N GLN A 387 2.64 8.80 14.23
CA GLN A 387 3.88 9.29 14.82
C GLN A 387 4.10 10.78 14.49
N PRO A 388 4.67 11.56 15.42
CA PRO A 388 4.64 13.03 15.32
C PRO A 388 5.59 13.60 14.27
N LYS A 389 6.55 12.82 13.81
CA LYS A 389 7.55 13.24 12.81
C LYS A 389 7.63 12.21 11.68
N PRO A 390 8.04 12.65 10.49
CA PRO A 390 8.23 11.72 9.37
C PRO A 390 9.19 10.59 9.71
N LEU A 391 10.32 10.88 10.36
CA LEU A 391 11.35 9.89 10.71
C LEU A 391 12.04 10.26 12.05
N GLY A 392 12.54 9.21 12.75
CA GLY A 392 13.57 9.33 13.78
C GLY A 392 13.11 10.02 15.05
N ARG A 393 11.85 9.85 15.44
CA ARG A 393 11.27 10.36 16.68
C ARG A 393 10.39 9.34 17.39
N GLU A 394 10.44 8.10 16.93
CA GLU A 394 9.73 6.98 17.52
C GLU A 394 10.31 6.70 18.92
N PRO A 395 9.48 6.65 19.96
CA PRO A 395 9.94 6.26 21.30
C PRO A 395 10.41 4.80 21.34
N VAL A 396 9.82 3.94 20.52
CA VAL A 396 10.15 2.54 20.35
C VAL A 396 10.28 2.23 18.86
N ASP A 397 11.31 1.48 18.48
CA ASP A 397 11.39 0.95 17.12
C ASP A 397 10.28 -0.11 16.91
N PRO A 398 9.32 0.09 16.00
CA PRO A 398 8.24 -0.86 15.77
C PRO A 398 8.72 -2.29 15.46
N LEU A 399 9.85 -2.47 14.79
CA LEU A 399 10.38 -3.80 14.47
C LEU A 399 10.77 -4.60 15.72
N VAL A 400 11.28 -3.95 16.76
CA VAL A 400 11.57 -4.61 18.04
C VAL A 400 10.28 -5.19 18.64
N VAL A 401 9.18 -4.45 18.54
CA VAL A 401 7.86 -4.90 19.01
C VAL A 401 7.33 -6.04 18.15
N PHE A 402 7.45 -5.94 16.83
CA PHE A 402 6.94 -6.96 15.91
C PHE A 402 7.71 -8.29 16.05
N ASP A 403 9.02 -8.24 16.32
CA ASP A 403 9.82 -9.41 16.65
C ASP A 403 9.39 -10.02 17.98
N ALA A 404 9.12 -9.20 19.00
CA ALA A 404 8.62 -9.68 20.28
C ALA A 404 7.22 -10.31 20.15
N ILE A 405 6.31 -9.71 19.36
CA ILE A 405 5.01 -10.29 19.04
C ILE A 405 5.21 -11.64 18.33
N SER A 406 6.04 -11.68 17.30
CA SER A 406 6.31 -12.89 16.52
C SER A 406 6.85 -14.02 17.39
N ALA A 407 7.74 -13.71 18.34
CA ALA A 407 8.27 -14.67 19.30
C ALA A 407 7.20 -15.11 20.33
N ALA A 408 6.37 -14.21 20.82
CA ALA A 408 5.30 -14.52 21.78
C ALA A 408 4.21 -15.43 21.18
N LEU A 409 4.04 -15.44 19.88
CA LEU A 409 3.09 -16.31 19.19
C LEU A 409 3.59 -17.75 19.01
N ASP A 410 4.87 -18.02 19.23
CA ASP A 410 5.41 -19.38 19.19
C ASP A 410 4.87 -20.19 20.37
N GLY A 411 3.98 -21.15 20.07
CA GLY A 411 3.39 -22.01 21.10
C GLY A 411 2.29 -21.35 21.95
N ALA A 412 1.83 -20.14 21.60
CA ALA A 412 0.74 -19.49 22.30
C ALA A 412 -0.58 -20.24 22.07
N ALA A 413 -1.32 -20.51 23.16
CA ALA A 413 -2.66 -21.07 23.07
C ALA A 413 -3.68 -19.98 22.70
N PRO A 414 -4.72 -20.31 21.91
CA PRO A 414 -5.80 -19.37 21.64
C PRO A 414 -6.47 -18.86 22.92
N LYS A 415 -6.87 -17.59 22.93
CA LYS A 415 -7.59 -16.98 24.06
C LYS A 415 -8.89 -17.74 24.33
N GLY A 416 -9.06 -18.28 25.54
CA GLY A 416 -10.24 -19.05 25.93
C GLY A 416 -10.18 -20.56 25.64
N ALA A 417 -9.00 -21.10 25.28
CA ALA A 417 -8.82 -22.55 25.32
C ALA A 417 -8.96 -23.04 26.77
N PRO A 418 -9.71 -24.13 27.05
CA PRO A 418 -9.78 -24.69 28.40
C PRO A 418 -8.39 -25.22 28.79
N ASP A 419 -8.00 -24.94 30.05
CA ASP A 419 -6.77 -25.47 30.69
C ASP A 419 -6.74 -27.02 30.71
#